data_89935544a00550cb46bb00f9ebbdf905
#
_entry.id   89935544a00550cb46bb00f9ebbdf905
#
_cell.length_a   1.000
_cell.length_b   1.000
_cell.length_c   1.000
_cell.angle_alpha   90.00
_cell.angle_beta   90.00
_cell.angle_gamma   90.00
#
_symmetry.space_group_name_H-M   'P 1'
#
loop_
_entity.id
_entity.type
_entity.pdbx_description
1 polymer ?
#
loop_
_entity_poly.entity_id
_entity_poly.type
_entity_poly.pdbx_seq_one_letter_code
_entity_poly.pdbx_strand_id
1 'polypeptide(L)'
;MLLVDDHAVVREGYRRLLESRPDLTIVGEAATAREAFEQYRLLAPDVLVLDLGLPDMGGVELIRRLVQRDAGVRILVFTMHREPIFATQALRAGALGYVTKSSPPEVMVGAVYQVAARRQVISPDIAPDLAFALLEPSGGAAEELSPREFEILRLLLDGCSAEDIGTRLFITAKTVQNCHYQIKAKLGVRSDIELTRAAIRLGLI
;
A
#
# COMPACT_ATOMS: atom_id res chain seq x y z
N MET A 1 16.91 6.85 -6.62
CA MET A 1 15.61 6.29 -6.19
C MET A 1 14.65 7.41 -5.83
N LEU A 2 13.32 7.17 -5.91
CA LEU A 2 12.27 8.08 -5.44
C LEU A 2 11.57 7.45 -4.23
N LEU A 3 11.49 8.19 -3.10
CA LEU A 3 10.76 7.75 -1.89
C LEU A 3 9.37 8.39 -1.87
N VAL A 4 8.34 7.57 -1.66
CA VAL A 4 6.93 7.99 -1.61
C VAL A 4 6.27 7.49 -0.34
N ASP A 5 5.96 8.41 0.58
CA ASP A 5 5.34 8.14 1.88
C ASP A 5 4.76 9.46 2.41
N ASP A 6 3.59 9.49 2.98
CA ASP A 6 2.99 10.71 3.51
C ASP A 6 3.59 11.13 4.89
N HIS A 7 4.30 10.21 5.56
CA HIS A 7 4.92 10.45 6.86
C HIS A 7 6.36 10.98 6.72
N ALA A 8 6.56 12.28 6.91
CA ALA A 8 7.87 12.94 6.75
C ALA A 8 9.00 12.32 7.61
N VAL A 9 8.69 11.92 8.87
CA VAL A 9 9.67 11.31 9.78
C VAL A 9 10.12 9.94 9.26
N VAL A 10 9.21 9.18 8.67
CA VAL A 10 9.50 7.87 8.07
C VAL A 10 10.39 8.06 6.84
N ARG A 11 10.06 8.99 5.95
CA ARG A 11 10.87 9.31 4.77
C ARG A 11 12.31 9.69 5.15
N GLU A 12 12.45 10.62 6.10
CA GLU A 12 13.79 11.06 6.57
C GLU A 12 14.60 9.90 7.16
N GLY A 13 13.97 9.03 7.96
CA GLY A 13 14.63 7.85 8.53
C GLY A 13 15.15 6.90 7.44
N TYR A 14 14.32 6.59 6.44
CA TYR A 14 14.73 5.70 5.35
C TYR A 14 15.67 6.36 4.35
N ARG A 15 15.55 7.66 4.13
CA ARG A 15 16.57 8.40 3.38
C ARG A 15 17.96 8.16 3.97
N ARG A 16 18.14 8.44 5.26
CA ARG A 16 19.43 8.25 5.95
C ARG A 16 19.93 6.82 5.89
N LEU A 17 19.03 5.85 6.07
CA LEU A 17 19.36 4.43 5.99
C LEU A 17 19.89 4.07 4.60
N LEU A 18 19.18 4.47 3.55
CA LEU A 18 19.53 4.13 2.17
C LEU A 18 20.80 4.87 1.72
N GLU A 19 20.91 6.17 1.99
CA GLU A 19 22.08 6.99 1.64
C GLU A 19 23.34 6.65 2.47
N SER A 20 23.21 5.83 3.53
CA SER A 20 24.38 5.23 4.17
C SER A 20 25.14 4.24 3.25
N ARG A 21 24.52 3.81 2.16
CA ARG A 21 25.13 2.98 1.11
C ARG A 21 25.63 3.88 -0.02
N PRO A 22 26.90 3.81 -0.41
CA PRO A 22 27.52 4.77 -1.34
C PRO A 22 26.95 4.70 -2.77
N ASP A 23 26.28 3.59 -3.11
CA ASP A 23 25.67 3.32 -4.41
C ASP A 23 24.15 3.59 -4.46
N LEU A 24 23.54 4.01 -3.35
CA LEU A 24 22.13 4.37 -3.28
C LEU A 24 21.98 5.89 -3.08
N THR A 25 21.21 6.52 -3.97
CA THR A 25 20.94 7.97 -3.92
C THR A 25 19.44 8.23 -4.02
N ILE A 26 18.90 9.04 -3.12
CA ILE A 26 17.53 9.52 -3.21
C ILE A 26 17.50 10.76 -4.09
N VAL A 27 16.90 10.64 -5.27
CA VAL A 27 16.79 11.75 -6.24
C VAL A 27 15.53 12.60 -6.03
N GLY A 28 14.58 12.12 -5.24
CA GLY A 28 13.36 12.86 -4.92
C GLY A 28 12.55 12.20 -3.82
N GLU A 29 11.60 12.96 -3.29
CA GLU A 29 10.61 12.53 -2.30
C GLU A 29 9.23 13.04 -2.67
N ALA A 30 8.19 12.26 -2.35
CA ALA A 30 6.81 12.67 -2.53
C ALA A 30 5.96 12.25 -1.32
N ALA A 31 5.01 13.11 -0.96
CA ALA A 31 4.04 12.84 0.11
C ALA A 31 2.66 12.40 -0.44
N THR A 32 2.45 12.51 -1.74
CA THR A 32 1.20 12.20 -2.42
C THR A 32 1.45 11.41 -3.69
N ALA A 33 0.44 10.68 -4.15
CA ALA A 33 0.52 9.93 -5.40
C ALA A 33 0.70 10.85 -6.62
N ARG A 34 0.09 12.05 -6.59
CA ARG A 34 0.23 13.04 -7.65
C ARG A 34 1.67 13.54 -7.74
N GLU A 35 2.26 13.94 -6.61
CA GLU A 35 3.67 14.36 -6.57
C GLU A 35 4.59 13.23 -7.04
N ALA A 36 4.35 12.00 -6.59
CA ALA A 36 5.12 10.83 -6.98
C ALA A 36 5.08 10.60 -8.50
N PHE A 37 3.89 10.72 -9.13
CA PHE A 37 3.72 10.55 -10.57
C PHE A 37 4.47 11.65 -11.36
N GLU A 38 4.40 12.91 -10.90
CA GLU A 38 5.11 14.03 -11.52
C GLU A 38 6.62 13.90 -11.36
N GLN A 39 7.10 13.59 -10.16
CA GLN A 39 8.54 13.42 -9.90
C GLN A 39 9.11 12.19 -10.64
N TYR A 40 8.38 11.08 -10.72
CA TYR A 40 8.81 9.93 -11.51
C TYR A 40 9.09 10.32 -12.96
N ARG A 41 8.21 11.13 -13.56
CA ARG A 41 8.35 11.62 -14.93
C ARG A 41 9.56 12.52 -15.14
N LEU A 42 9.85 13.37 -14.14
CA LEU A 42 10.94 14.37 -14.23
C LEU A 42 12.31 13.77 -13.93
N LEU A 43 12.37 12.87 -12.95
CA LEU A 43 13.62 12.38 -12.38
C LEU A 43 14.04 11.01 -12.93
N ALA A 44 13.13 10.29 -13.58
CA ALA A 44 13.36 8.94 -14.11
C ALA A 44 14.15 8.03 -13.15
N PRO A 45 13.65 7.81 -11.91
CA PRO A 45 14.38 7.06 -10.90
C PRO A 45 14.50 5.58 -11.29
N ASP A 46 15.62 4.93 -10.95
CA ASP A 46 15.80 3.49 -11.18
C ASP A 46 14.83 2.62 -10.38
N VAL A 47 14.50 3.05 -9.17
CA VAL A 47 13.57 2.37 -8.26
C VAL A 47 12.64 3.40 -7.60
N LEU A 48 11.37 3.09 -7.54
CA LEU A 48 10.37 3.79 -6.74
C LEU A 48 10.08 2.96 -5.49
N VAL A 49 10.28 3.54 -4.30
CA VAL A 49 9.86 2.97 -3.02
C VAL A 49 8.55 3.64 -2.63
N LEU A 50 7.50 2.85 -2.45
CA LEU A 50 6.13 3.34 -2.37
C LEU A 50 5.39 2.81 -1.14
N ASP A 51 4.86 3.72 -0.31
CA ASP A 51 3.80 3.36 0.63
C ASP A 51 2.44 3.29 -0.07
N LEU A 52 1.60 2.37 0.38
CA LEU A 52 0.24 2.21 -0.14
C LEU A 52 -0.76 3.20 0.48
N GLY A 53 -0.47 3.72 1.69
CA GLY A 53 -1.35 4.57 2.49
C GLY A 53 -1.32 6.06 2.11
N LEU A 54 -1.30 6.41 0.82
CA LEU A 54 -1.24 7.81 0.40
C LEU A 54 -2.59 8.55 0.55
N PRO A 55 -2.58 9.86 0.84
CA PRO A 55 -3.79 10.61 1.20
C PRO A 55 -4.69 10.96 0.02
N ASP A 56 -4.17 11.08 -1.19
CA ASP A 56 -4.89 11.57 -2.38
C ASP A 56 -5.35 10.46 -3.32
N MET A 57 -4.61 9.36 -3.38
CA MET A 57 -4.91 8.20 -4.23
C MET A 57 -4.26 6.96 -3.64
N GLY A 58 -4.95 5.82 -3.67
CA GLY A 58 -4.38 4.56 -3.19
C GLY A 58 -3.11 4.17 -3.96
N GLY A 59 -2.09 3.68 -3.23
CA GLY A 59 -0.81 3.31 -3.83
C GLY A 59 -0.91 2.25 -4.92
N VAL A 60 -1.86 1.31 -4.83
CA VAL A 60 -2.11 0.30 -5.88
C VAL A 60 -2.57 0.94 -7.19
N GLU A 61 -3.39 1.99 -7.13
CA GLU A 61 -3.81 2.74 -8.32
C GLU A 61 -2.63 3.52 -8.92
N LEU A 62 -1.77 4.10 -8.08
CA LEU A 62 -0.54 4.73 -8.55
C LEU A 62 0.37 3.73 -9.27
N ILE A 63 0.53 2.51 -8.74
CA ILE A 63 1.29 1.43 -9.40
C ILE A 63 0.73 1.17 -10.81
N ARG A 64 -0.59 0.98 -10.93
CA ARG A 64 -1.24 0.73 -12.24
C ARG A 64 -0.94 1.84 -13.24
N ARG A 65 -1.07 3.11 -12.83
CA ARG A 65 -0.82 4.28 -13.70
C ARG A 65 0.64 4.38 -14.13
N LEU A 66 1.57 4.11 -13.21
CA LEU A 66 3.00 4.13 -13.53
C LEU A 66 3.35 3.02 -14.52
N VAL A 67 2.86 1.78 -14.30
CA VAL A 67 3.08 0.64 -15.20
C VAL A 67 2.44 0.86 -16.58
N GLN A 68 1.24 1.45 -16.65
CA GLN A 68 0.61 1.81 -17.92
C GLN A 68 1.44 2.83 -18.71
N ARG A 69 2.10 3.75 -18.03
CA ARG A 69 2.96 4.75 -18.63
C ARG A 69 4.32 4.20 -19.02
N ASP A 70 4.91 3.41 -18.16
CA ASP A 70 6.26 2.84 -18.30
C ASP A 70 6.25 1.39 -17.80
N ALA A 71 6.17 0.44 -18.72
CA ALA A 71 6.24 -0.98 -18.41
C ALA A 71 7.60 -1.40 -17.80
N GLY A 72 8.60 -0.52 -17.87
CA GLY A 72 9.93 -0.71 -17.29
C GLY A 72 10.07 -0.26 -15.85
N VAL A 73 9.06 0.39 -15.26
CA VAL A 73 9.11 0.91 -13.89
C VAL A 73 9.43 -0.20 -12.88
N ARG A 74 10.28 0.11 -11.90
CA ARG A 74 10.66 -0.80 -10.83
C ARG A 74 10.12 -0.27 -9.51
N ILE A 75 9.09 -0.92 -8.99
CA ILE A 75 8.37 -0.48 -7.81
C ILE A 75 8.58 -1.48 -6.68
N LEU A 76 9.11 -0.99 -5.56
CA LEU A 76 9.15 -1.66 -4.27
C LEU A 76 8.06 -1.06 -3.37
N VAL A 77 7.05 -1.83 -3.04
CA VAL A 77 6.08 -1.44 -2.02
C VAL A 77 6.72 -1.58 -0.64
N PHE A 78 6.59 -0.54 0.18
CA PHE A 78 7.09 -0.49 1.53
C PHE A 78 6.06 0.14 2.46
N THR A 79 5.33 -0.69 3.21
CA THR A 79 4.07 -0.29 3.87
C THR A 79 3.88 -0.92 5.25
N MET A 80 2.99 -0.35 6.05
CA MET A 80 2.58 -0.95 7.34
C MET A 80 1.61 -2.13 7.16
N HIS A 81 0.98 -2.26 5.99
CA HIS A 81 0.00 -3.30 5.74
C HIS A 81 0.65 -4.68 5.61
N ARG A 82 0.20 -5.63 6.44
CA ARG A 82 0.70 -7.00 6.48
C ARG A 82 -0.27 -8.01 5.86
N GLU A 83 -1.46 -7.56 5.55
CA GLU A 83 -2.51 -8.40 4.99
C GLU A 83 -2.14 -8.88 3.58
N PRO A 84 -2.17 -10.21 3.30
CA PRO A 84 -1.75 -10.79 2.01
C PRO A 84 -2.50 -10.21 0.80
N ILE A 85 -3.71 -9.72 1.03
CA ILE A 85 -4.55 -9.12 -0.02
C ILE A 85 -3.87 -7.93 -0.68
N PHE A 86 -3.20 -7.06 0.11
CA PHE A 86 -2.52 -5.87 -0.44
C PHE A 86 -1.24 -6.23 -1.18
N ALA A 87 -0.50 -7.23 -0.69
CA ALA A 87 0.65 -7.76 -1.41
C ALA A 87 0.21 -8.33 -2.77
N THR A 88 -0.87 -9.12 -2.78
CA THR A 88 -1.45 -9.69 -4.02
C THR A 88 -1.88 -8.59 -4.99
N GLN A 89 -2.60 -7.57 -4.52
CA GLN A 89 -3.04 -6.45 -5.34
C GLN A 89 -1.85 -5.66 -5.93
N ALA A 90 -0.84 -5.36 -5.11
CA ALA A 90 0.33 -4.59 -5.54
C ALA A 90 1.15 -5.36 -6.59
N LEU A 91 1.38 -6.66 -6.38
CA LEU A 91 2.10 -7.52 -7.32
C LEU A 91 1.32 -7.69 -8.64
N ARG A 92 0.01 -7.92 -8.59
CA ARG A 92 -0.86 -7.96 -9.79
C ARG A 92 -0.90 -6.62 -10.53
N ALA A 93 -0.76 -5.50 -9.82
CA ALA A 93 -0.68 -4.17 -10.42
C ALA A 93 0.68 -3.89 -11.09
N GLY A 94 1.71 -4.71 -10.83
CA GLY A 94 3.03 -4.65 -11.44
C GLY A 94 4.16 -4.23 -10.53
N ALA A 95 3.96 -4.18 -9.20
CA ALA A 95 5.06 -4.04 -8.26
C ALA A 95 6.01 -5.24 -8.34
N LEU A 96 7.32 -5.00 -8.23
CA LEU A 96 8.33 -6.05 -8.20
C LEU A 96 8.65 -6.52 -6.78
N GLY A 97 8.36 -5.71 -5.77
CA GLY A 97 8.62 -6.07 -4.39
C GLY A 97 7.54 -5.59 -3.42
N TYR A 98 7.42 -6.34 -2.32
CA TYR A 98 6.58 -5.99 -1.19
C TYR A 98 7.30 -6.25 0.11
N VAL A 99 7.54 -5.21 0.88
CA VAL A 99 8.20 -5.26 2.18
C VAL A 99 7.38 -4.50 3.20
N THR A 100 7.19 -5.08 4.38
CA THR A 100 6.49 -4.40 5.46
C THR A 100 7.44 -3.48 6.23
N LYS A 101 6.93 -2.37 6.75
CA LYS A 101 7.69 -1.45 7.62
C LYS A 101 8.05 -2.06 8.98
N SER A 102 7.48 -3.25 9.32
CA SER A 102 7.85 -4.04 10.50
C SER A 102 9.07 -4.95 10.27
N SER A 103 9.48 -5.14 9.02
CA SER A 103 10.70 -5.89 8.69
C SER A 103 11.98 -5.15 9.15
N PRO A 104 13.05 -5.88 9.48
CA PRO A 104 14.34 -5.25 9.77
C PRO A 104 14.81 -4.35 8.62
N PRO A 105 15.51 -3.23 8.93
CA PRO A 105 15.98 -2.27 7.92
C PRO A 105 16.80 -2.91 6.79
N GLU A 106 17.58 -3.96 7.09
CA GLU A 106 18.42 -4.68 6.13
C GLU A 106 17.60 -5.39 5.06
N VAL A 107 16.38 -5.85 5.41
CA VAL A 107 15.44 -6.48 4.47
C VAL A 107 15.01 -5.46 3.41
N MET A 108 14.69 -4.24 3.83
CA MET A 108 14.33 -3.15 2.93
C MET A 108 15.48 -2.79 1.99
N VAL A 109 16.70 -2.63 2.52
CA VAL A 109 17.89 -2.34 1.72
C VAL A 109 18.15 -3.45 0.70
N GLY A 110 18.10 -4.72 1.14
CA GLY A 110 18.26 -5.88 0.26
C GLY A 110 17.19 -5.93 -0.84
N ALA A 111 15.94 -5.57 -0.51
CA ALA A 111 14.84 -5.52 -1.45
C ALA A 111 15.03 -4.46 -2.54
N VAL A 112 15.58 -3.29 -2.19
CA VAL A 112 15.92 -2.25 -3.17
C VAL A 112 16.88 -2.79 -4.23
N TYR A 113 17.96 -3.48 -3.84
CA TYR A 113 18.90 -4.07 -4.80
C TYR A 113 18.25 -5.16 -5.69
N GLN A 114 17.37 -5.97 -5.10
CA GLN A 114 16.68 -7.00 -5.88
C GLN A 114 15.73 -6.38 -6.92
N VAL A 115 14.93 -5.39 -6.51
CA VAL A 115 14.02 -4.68 -7.40
C VAL A 115 14.80 -3.90 -8.47
N ALA A 116 15.93 -3.28 -8.12
CA ALA A 116 16.82 -2.65 -9.09
C ALA A 116 17.33 -3.65 -10.15
N ALA A 117 17.59 -4.89 -9.74
CA ALA A 117 17.97 -5.99 -10.64
C ALA A 117 16.77 -6.69 -11.32
N ARG A 118 15.55 -6.12 -11.24
CA ARG A 118 14.29 -6.69 -11.77
C ARG A 118 13.93 -8.06 -11.19
N ARG A 119 14.35 -8.36 -9.98
CA ARG A 119 13.94 -9.58 -9.27
C ARG A 119 12.75 -9.28 -8.38
N GLN A 120 11.86 -10.25 -8.30
CA GLN A 120 10.75 -10.17 -7.34
C GLN A 120 11.24 -10.42 -5.92
N VAL A 121 10.67 -9.69 -4.95
CA VAL A 121 11.00 -9.84 -3.54
C VAL A 121 9.78 -9.63 -2.66
N ILE A 122 9.62 -10.49 -1.68
CA ILE A 122 8.59 -10.40 -0.65
C ILE A 122 9.28 -10.54 0.70
N SER A 123 8.95 -9.68 1.65
CA SER A 123 9.55 -9.77 2.97
C SER A 123 9.17 -11.08 3.68
N PRO A 124 10.12 -11.67 4.44
CA PRO A 124 9.93 -12.99 5.05
C PRO A 124 8.75 -13.05 6.04
N ASP A 125 8.36 -11.93 6.62
CA ASP A 125 7.30 -11.85 7.61
C ASP A 125 5.88 -12.00 7.05
N ILE A 126 5.70 -11.80 5.73
CA ILE A 126 4.40 -12.01 5.06
C ILE A 126 4.42 -13.14 4.02
N ALA A 127 5.60 -13.62 3.64
CA ALA A 127 5.72 -14.62 2.58
C ALA A 127 4.92 -15.91 2.85
N PRO A 128 4.86 -16.46 4.08
CA PRO A 128 4.04 -17.63 4.36
C PRO A 128 2.53 -17.36 4.18
N ASP A 129 2.03 -16.22 4.71
CA ASP A 129 0.61 -15.87 4.64
C ASP A 129 0.18 -15.58 3.19
N LEU A 130 1.06 -14.96 2.41
CA LEU A 130 0.83 -14.74 0.98
C LEU A 130 0.79 -16.05 0.21
N ALA A 131 1.67 -17.02 0.52
CA ALA A 131 1.65 -18.33 -0.12
C ALA A 131 0.34 -19.06 0.14
N PHE A 132 -0.17 -19.02 1.38
CA PHE A 132 -1.49 -19.57 1.72
C PHE A 132 -2.62 -18.88 0.95
N ALA A 133 -2.63 -17.54 0.91
CA ALA A 133 -3.65 -16.77 0.22
C ALA A 133 -3.68 -17.03 -1.31
N LEU A 134 -2.54 -17.39 -1.91
CA LEU A 134 -2.47 -17.75 -3.33
C LEU A 134 -2.97 -19.17 -3.62
N LEU A 135 -2.95 -20.07 -2.64
CA LEU A 135 -3.46 -21.44 -2.75
C LEU A 135 -4.97 -21.52 -2.56
N GLU A 136 -5.54 -20.63 -1.77
CA GLU A 136 -6.99 -20.52 -1.64
C GLU A 136 -7.54 -19.61 -2.74
N PRO A 137 -8.56 -20.01 -3.50
CA PRO A 137 -9.19 -19.14 -4.48
C PRO A 137 -10.03 -18.09 -3.75
N SER A 138 -9.38 -17.12 -3.13
CA SER A 138 -10.03 -15.92 -2.58
C SER A 138 -10.39 -14.96 -3.71
N GLY A 139 -11.26 -15.37 -4.60
CA GLY A 139 -11.97 -14.48 -5.50
C GLY A 139 -13.08 -13.77 -4.73
N GLY A 140 -12.73 -12.82 -3.88
CA GLY A 140 -13.70 -12.13 -3.06
C GLY A 140 -13.66 -10.61 -3.26
N ALA A 141 -14.82 -9.99 -3.09
CA ALA A 141 -15.02 -8.53 -3.16
C ALA A 141 -14.05 -7.72 -2.26
N ALA A 142 -13.41 -8.36 -1.28
CA ALA A 142 -12.34 -7.74 -0.47
C ALA A 142 -11.09 -7.36 -1.30
N GLU A 143 -10.83 -8.04 -2.43
CA GLU A 143 -9.74 -7.68 -3.35
C GLU A 143 -9.97 -6.33 -4.05
N GLU A 144 -11.19 -5.80 -4.02
CA GLU A 144 -11.55 -4.50 -4.60
C GLU A 144 -11.32 -3.34 -3.64
N LEU A 145 -11.10 -3.60 -2.34
CA LEU A 145 -10.84 -2.56 -1.37
C LEU A 145 -9.40 -2.05 -1.49
N SER A 146 -9.25 -0.72 -1.50
CA SER A 146 -7.94 -0.11 -1.33
C SER A 146 -7.47 -0.26 0.14
N PRO A 147 -6.15 -0.11 0.42
CA PRO A 147 -5.64 -0.11 1.79
C PRO A 147 -6.37 0.87 2.72
N ARG A 148 -6.69 2.07 2.21
CA ARG A 148 -7.41 3.09 2.98
C ARG A 148 -8.85 2.71 3.29
N GLU A 149 -9.56 2.12 2.34
CA GLU A 149 -10.91 1.60 2.55
C GLU A 149 -10.91 0.44 3.54
N PHE A 150 -9.90 -0.42 3.49
CA PHE A 150 -9.74 -1.53 4.43
C PHE A 150 -9.47 -1.04 5.86
N GLU A 151 -8.61 -0.04 6.03
CA GLU A 151 -8.32 0.58 7.33
C GLU A 151 -9.58 1.21 7.94
N ILE A 152 -10.35 1.95 7.12
CA ILE A 152 -11.63 2.52 7.51
C ILE A 152 -12.62 1.41 7.89
N LEU A 153 -12.70 0.34 7.09
CA LEU A 153 -13.57 -0.80 7.37
C LEU A 153 -13.24 -1.44 8.74
N ARG A 154 -11.97 -1.68 9.04
CA ARG A 154 -11.56 -2.23 10.35
C ARG A 154 -12.03 -1.33 11.50
N LEU A 155 -11.78 -0.03 11.42
CA LEU A 155 -12.21 0.91 12.47
C LEU A 155 -13.73 0.99 12.61
N LEU A 156 -14.48 0.88 11.51
CA LEU A 156 -15.95 0.79 11.56
C LEU A 156 -16.41 -0.49 12.26
N LEU A 157 -15.77 -1.63 11.97
CA LEU A 157 -16.07 -2.92 12.61
C LEU A 157 -15.71 -2.93 14.10
N ASP A 158 -14.68 -2.18 14.51
CA ASP A 158 -14.31 -1.93 15.90
C ASP A 158 -15.28 -0.97 16.61
N GLY A 159 -16.33 -0.48 15.92
CA GLY A 159 -17.35 0.39 16.48
C GLY A 159 -16.94 1.86 16.59
N CYS A 160 -15.87 2.29 15.92
CA CYS A 160 -15.47 3.70 15.90
C CYS A 160 -16.46 4.56 15.13
N SER A 161 -16.76 5.76 15.66
CA SER A 161 -17.57 6.74 14.92
C SER A 161 -16.82 7.34 13.72
N ALA A 162 -17.55 7.92 12.78
CA ALA A 162 -16.92 8.60 11.63
C ALA A 162 -16.01 9.77 12.05
N GLU A 163 -16.36 10.44 13.15
CA GLU A 163 -15.56 11.50 13.76
C GLU A 163 -14.26 10.97 14.36
N ASP A 164 -14.32 9.85 15.09
CA ASP A 164 -13.14 9.21 15.69
C ASP A 164 -12.19 8.71 14.59
N ILE A 165 -12.75 8.06 13.56
CA ILE A 165 -11.99 7.59 12.41
C ILE A 165 -11.35 8.78 11.68
N GLY A 166 -12.12 9.85 11.47
CA GLY A 166 -11.62 11.07 10.83
C GLY A 166 -10.43 11.65 11.59
N THR A 167 -10.50 11.71 12.91
CA THR A 167 -9.43 12.21 13.78
C THR A 167 -8.20 11.31 13.71
N ARG A 168 -8.38 9.98 13.80
CA ARG A 168 -7.27 9.00 13.75
C ARG A 168 -6.55 8.98 12.42
N LEU A 169 -7.29 9.14 11.34
CA LEU A 169 -6.78 9.02 9.97
C LEU A 169 -6.50 10.37 9.30
N PHE A 170 -6.65 11.47 10.03
CA PHE A 170 -6.44 12.85 9.55
C PHE A 170 -7.28 13.19 8.31
N ILE A 171 -8.55 12.74 8.28
CA ILE A 171 -9.53 13.02 7.22
C ILE A 171 -10.84 13.55 7.83
N THR A 172 -11.72 14.11 7.01
CA THR A 172 -13.02 14.59 7.50
C THR A 172 -13.99 13.43 7.75
N ALA A 173 -14.91 13.55 8.71
CA ALA A 173 -15.98 12.59 8.93
C ALA A 173 -16.80 12.34 7.65
N LYS A 174 -17.00 13.37 6.81
CA LYS A 174 -17.67 13.25 5.52
C LYS A 174 -16.89 12.34 4.56
N THR A 175 -15.57 12.41 4.56
CA THR A 175 -14.72 11.50 3.76
C THR A 175 -14.88 10.07 4.23
N VAL A 176 -14.92 9.83 5.55
CA VAL A 176 -15.17 8.50 6.14
C VAL A 176 -16.52 7.96 5.69
N GLN A 177 -17.59 8.77 5.76
CA GLN A 177 -18.93 8.37 5.33
C GLN A 177 -18.99 8.01 3.84
N ASN A 178 -18.31 8.78 2.99
CA ASN A 178 -18.22 8.49 1.57
C ASN A 178 -17.48 7.15 1.32
N CYS A 179 -16.35 6.93 2.01
CA CYS A 179 -15.62 5.67 1.94
C CYS A 179 -16.48 4.49 2.42
N HIS A 180 -17.21 4.64 3.53
CA HIS A 180 -18.13 3.61 4.03
C HIS A 180 -19.18 3.21 2.98
N TYR A 181 -19.76 4.20 2.29
CA TYR A 181 -20.68 3.94 1.19
C TYR A 181 -20.00 3.17 0.04
N GLN A 182 -18.79 3.58 -0.35
CA GLN A 182 -18.02 2.91 -1.41
C GLN A 182 -17.64 1.47 -1.03
N ILE A 183 -17.23 1.25 0.21
CA ILE A 183 -16.93 -0.09 0.75
C ILE A 183 -18.16 -0.99 0.64
N LYS A 184 -19.34 -0.52 1.07
CA LYS A 184 -20.59 -1.28 0.93
C LYS A 184 -20.92 -1.62 -0.52
N ALA A 185 -20.73 -0.67 -1.43
CA ALA A 185 -20.95 -0.88 -2.85
C ALA A 185 -20.01 -1.94 -3.44
N LYS A 186 -18.71 -1.87 -3.11
CA LYS A 186 -17.69 -2.83 -3.56
C LYS A 186 -17.94 -4.24 -3.01
N LEU A 187 -18.36 -4.35 -1.75
CA LEU A 187 -18.68 -5.62 -1.10
C LEU A 187 -20.08 -6.15 -1.44
N GLY A 188 -20.87 -5.40 -2.23
CA GLY A 188 -22.22 -5.80 -2.64
C GLY A 188 -23.23 -5.86 -1.49
N VAL A 189 -23.02 -5.08 -0.41
CA VAL A 189 -23.88 -5.08 0.79
C VAL A 189 -24.61 -3.75 0.95
N ARG A 190 -25.77 -3.78 1.62
CA ARG A 190 -26.65 -2.61 1.74
C ARG A 190 -26.74 -2.06 3.16
N SER A 191 -26.44 -2.86 4.16
CA SER A 191 -26.52 -2.48 5.58
C SER A 191 -25.21 -2.76 6.31
N ASP A 192 -25.03 -2.16 7.48
CA ASP A 192 -23.84 -2.37 8.32
C ASP A 192 -23.83 -3.80 8.91
N ILE A 193 -25.00 -4.38 9.15
CA ILE A 193 -25.14 -5.78 9.56
C ILE A 193 -24.64 -6.71 8.46
N GLU A 194 -25.00 -6.45 7.20
CA GLU A 194 -24.50 -7.21 6.06
C GLU A 194 -23.00 -7.02 5.86
N LEU A 195 -22.49 -5.79 6.10
CA LEU A 195 -21.09 -5.46 6.04
C LEU A 195 -20.28 -6.28 7.06
N THR A 196 -20.74 -6.32 8.32
CA THR A 196 -20.13 -7.15 9.37
C THR A 196 -20.12 -8.64 9.01
N ARG A 197 -21.24 -9.16 8.51
CA ARG A 197 -21.31 -10.56 8.06
C ARG A 197 -20.39 -10.85 6.87
N ALA A 198 -20.25 -9.91 5.95
CA ALA A 198 -19.31 -10.04 4.83
C ALA A 198 -17.87 -10.04 5.34
N ALA A 199 -17.51 -9.15 6.27
CA ALA A 199 -16.19 -9.09 6.88
C ALA A 199 -15.80 -10.40 7.58
N ILE A 200 -16.72 -11.00 8.36
CA ILE A 200 -16.51 -12.31 9.00
C ILE A 200 -16.25 -13.40 7.95
N ARG A 201 -17.08 -13.47 6.89
CA ARG A 201 -16.91 -14.47 5.82
C ARG A 201 -15.59 -14.34 5.06
N LEU A 202 -15.07 -13.12 4.98
CA LEU A 202 -13.80 -12.81 4.30
C LEU A 202 -12.60 -12.92 5.22
N GLY A 203 -12.78 -13.31 6.50
CA GLY A 203 -11.71 -13.43 7.48
C GLY A 203 -11.04 -12.09 7.82
N LEU A 204 -11.78 -10.98 7.71
CA LEU A 204 -11.27 -9.64 8.00
C LEU A 204 -11.35 -9.29 9.49
N ILE A 205 -12.15 -10.04 10.23
CA ILE A 205 -12.31 -10.04 11.70
C ILE A 205 -12.62 -11.45 12.19
#